data_9632dacd75b93b735549e7a1c09fc45a
#
_entry.id   9632dacd75b93b735549e7a1c09fc45a
#
_cell.length_a   1.000
_cell.length_b   1.000
_cell.length_c   1.000
_cell.angle_alpha   90.00
_cell.angle_beta   90.00
_cell.angle_gamma   90.00
#
_symmetry.space_group_name_H-M   'P 1'
#
loop_
_entity.id
_entity.type
_entity.pdbx_description
1 polymer ?
#
loop_
_entity_poly.entity_id
_entity_poly.type
_entity_poly.pdbx_seq_one_letter_code
_entity_poly.pdbx_strand_id
1 'polypeptide(L)'
;MSKVTMQDIADALGTSRVTVWKTFNHRPGVSDEMKEKIIAKAHELGYDKLPSEPHFTEVPKAKTVSLVVSRPDSSIFWTNIIHRMAQELSLSNINLMYTYVPTSCTSEYELPDVLKDDTVQGIIVLNVYDKHLLTLINELEIPKVFLDTVPEIELKTLTGDLLLIEGKYTEQQIVDHLFEKGCKRISFIGDINYAQTNTDRYLGFLESLKKHNFPLIEDLCFTDSIGIGHYGDCIFNFLDSLDPDVDAI
;
A
#
# COMPACT_ATOMS: atom_id res chain seq x y z
N MET A 1 24.40 -47.58 33.39
CA MET A 1 23.87 -46.34 34.04
C MET A 1 22.43 -46.16 33.58
N SER A 2 21.49 -45.99 34.47
CA SER A 2 20.08 -45.75 34.07
C SER A 2 20.00 -44.37 33.42
N LYS A 3 19.26 -44.29 32.35
CA LYS A 3 19.06 -43.04 31.58
C LYS A 3 18.17 -42.10 32.38
N VAL A 4 18.65 -40.87 32.65
CA VAL A 4 17.87 -39.82 33.38
C VAL A 4 16.59 -39.52 32.64
N THR A 5 15.49 -39.39 33.38
CA THR A 5 14.15 -39.15 32.85
C THR A 5 13.59 -37.80 33.34
N MET A 6 12.53 -37.33 32.69
CA MET A 6 11.79 -36.12 33.16
C MET A 6 11.21 -36.32 34.57
N GLN A 7 10.97 -37.54 35.00
CA GLN A 7 10.50 -37.85 36.35
C GLN A 7 11.60 -37.59 37.38
N ASP A 8 12.84 -38.00 37.11
CA ASP A 8 13.96 -37.75 37.99
C ASP A 8 14.22 -36.26 38.22
N ILE A 9 14.04 -35.43 37.16
CA ILE A 9 14.14 -33.96 37.26
C ILE A 9 12.99 -33.44 38.12
N ALA A 10 11.76 -33.91 37.92
CA ALA A 10 10.59 -33.48 38.66
C ALA A 10 10.72 -33.82 40.16
N ASP A 11 11.18 -35.04 40.48
CA ASP A 11 11.38 -35.50 41.85
C ASP A 11 12.50 -34.71 42.56
N ALA A 12 13.59 -34.39 41.86
CA ALA A 12 14.72 -33.59 42.39
C ALA A 12 14.31 -32.13 42.71
N LEU A 13 13.29 -31.60 42.04
CA LEU A 13 12.79 -30.21 42.22
C LEU A 13 11.48 -30.13 43.01
N GLY A 14 10.90 -31.25 43.45
CA GLY A 14 9.62 -31.26 44.15
C GLY A 14 8.47 -30.78 43.29
N THR A 15 8.53 -30.98 41.96
CA THR A 15 7.52 -30.55 41.00
C THR A 15 6.88 -31.73 40.27
N SER A 16 5.96 -31.48 39.34
CA SER A 16 5.35 -32.52 38.54
C SER A 16 6.10 -32.78 37.22
N ARG A 17 6.07 -34.04 36.75
CA ARG A 17 6.57 -34.39 35.42
C ARG A 17 5.91 -33.55 34.32
N VAL A 18 4.66 -33.18 34.52
CA VAL A 18 3.92 -32.31 33.58
C VAL A 18 4.52 -30.90 33.53
N THR A 19 4.96 -30.37 34.68
CA THR A 19 5.65 -29.07 34.78
C THR A 19 6.99 -29.10 34.02
N VAL A 20 7.79 -30.17 34.20
CA VAL A 20 9.02 -30.38 33.45
C VAL A 20 8.75 -30.51 31.96
N TRP A 21 7.76 -31.29 31.56
CA TRP A 21 7.36 -31.43 30.15
C TRP A 21 6.89 -30.11 29.56
N LYS A 22 6.07 -29.30 30.28
CA LYS A 22 5.64 -27.98 29.85
C LYS A 22 6.82 -27.03 29.62
N THR A 23 7.81 -27.07 30.51
CA THR A 23 9.04 -26.26 30.36
C THR A 23 9.80 -26.64 29.08
N PHE A 24 10.05 -27.92 28.87
CA PHE A 24 10.78 -28.41 27.70
C PHE A 24 10.04 -28.23 26.36
N ASN A 25 8.72 -28.08 26.41
CA ASN A 25 7.88 -27.85 25.23
C ASN A 25 7.33 -26.41 25.15
N HIS A 26 7.92 -25.47 25.92
CA HIS A 26 7.56 -24.06 25.93
C HIS A 26 6.04 -23.80 26.11
N ARG A 27 5.36 -24.63 26.91
CA ARG A 27 3.93 -24.50 27.15
C ARG A 27 3.66 -23.48 28.29
N PRO A 28 2.59 -22.70 28.20
CA PRO A 28 2.22 -21.74 29.25
C PRO A 28 1.87 -22.42 30.57
N GLY A 29 1.98 -21.66 31.70
CA GLY A 29 1.60 -22.10 33.03
C GLY A 29 2.75 -22.61 33.90
N VAL A 30 3.99 -22.22 33.58
CA VAL A 30 5.19 -22.37 34.42
C VAL A 30 5.86 -21.00 34.55
N SER A 31 6.19 -20.59 35.78
CA SER A 31 6.91 -19.32 36.00
C SER A 31 8.33 -19.38 35.42
N ASP A 32 8.89 -18.25 35.04
CA ASP A 32 10.24 -18.20 34.46
C ASP A 32 11.29 -18.67 35.43
N GLU A 33 11.18 -18.32 36.71
CA GLU A 33 12.05 -18.84 37.78
C GLU A 33 12.04 -20.38 37.87
N MET A 34 10.86 -21.00 37.74
CA MET A 34 10.75 -22.46 37.75
C MET A 34 11.30 -23.10 36.47
N LYS A 35 11.14 -22.44 35.32
CA LYS A 35 11.75 -22.89 34.04
C LYS A 35 13.29 -22.94 34.14
N GLU A 36 13.90 -21.87 34.67
CA GLU A 36 15.36 -21.81 34.88
C GLU A 36 15.85 -22.93 35.81
N LYS A 37 15.14 -23.16 36.92
CA LYS A 37 15.49 -24.26 37.87
C LYS A 37 15.39 -25.63 37.20
N ILE A 38 14.39 -25.85 36.38
CA ILE A 38 14.21 -27.14 35.66
C ILE A 38 15.33 -27.37 34.65
N ILE A 39 15.70 -26.32 33.88
CA ILE A 39 16.77 -26.41 32.89
C ILE A 39 18.14 -26.67 33.57
N ALA A 40 18.43 -25.91 34.63
CA ALA A 40 19.67 -26.09 35.40
C ALA A 40 19.79 -27.51 35.98
N LYS A 41 18.70 -28.03 36.56
CA LYS A 41 18.68 -29.39 37.14
C LYS A 41 18.79 -30.47 36.08
N ALA A 42 18.22 -30.27 34.91
CA ALA A 42 18.35 -31.19 33.77
C ALA A 42 19.82 -31.30 33.29
N HIS A 43 20.52 -30.16 33.20
CA HIS A 43 21.97 -30.15 32.91
C HIS A 43 22.77 -30.85 33.98
N GLU A 44 22.51 -30.55 35.28
CA GLU A 44 23.21 -31.15 36.40
C GLU A 44 23.10 -32.70 36.43
N LEU A 45 21.91 -33.22 36.10
CA LEU A 45 21.63 -34.63 36.07
C LEU A 45 22.08 -35.33 34.77
N GLY A 46 22.53 -34.57 33.76
CA GLY A 46 22.94 -35.13 32.45
C GLY A 46 21.76 -35.65 31.64
N TYR A 47 20.65 -34.95 31.57
CA TYR A 47 19.50 -35.36 30.79
C TYR A 47 19.77 -35.16 29.27
N ASP A 48 20.01 -36.25 28.55
CA ASP A 48 20.44 -36.28 27.13
C ASP A 48 19.41 -35.71 26.13
N LYS A 49 18.16 -35.53 26.56
CA LYS A 49 17.08 -35.00 25.71
C LYS A 49 16.68 -33.58 26.09
N LEU A 50 17.61 -32.81 26.66
CA LEU A 50 17.40 -31.38 26.76
C LEU A 50 17.02 -30.88 25.36
N PRO A 51 15.90 -30.15 25.21
CA PRO A 51 15.71 -29.36 24.01
C PRO A 51 17.01 -28.57 23.87
N SER A 52 17.73 -28.69 22.76
CA SER A 52 18.76 -27.73 22.41
C SER A 52 18.20 -26.39 22.84
N GLU A 53 19.01 -25.58 23.57
CA GLU A 53 18.56 -24.22 23.86
C GLU A 53 17.80 -23.77 22.64
N PRO A 54 16.58 -23.21 22.77
CA PRO A 54 16.03 -22.56 21.62
C PRO A 54 17.14 -21.55 21.25
N HIS A 55 17.97 -21.90 20.29
CA HIS A 55 18.38 -20.88 19.40
C HIS A 55 17.02 -20.33 18.95
N PHE A 56 16.58 -19.26 19.61
CA PHE A 56 15.87 -18.25 18.91
C PHE A 56 16.86 -17.82 17.81
N THR A 57 17.06 -18.65 16.81
CA THR A 57 17.08 -18.11 15.47
C THR A 57 15.77 -17.36 15.47
N GLU A 58 15.81 -16.06 15.74
CA GLU A 58 14.76 -15.17 15.34
C GLU A 58 14.43 -15.67 13.95
N VAL A 59 13.31 -16.38 13.84
CA VAL A 59 12.73 -16.66 12.51
C VAL A 59 12.66 -15.27 11.95
N PRO A 60 13.43 -14.90 10.90
CA PRO A 60 13.55 -13.54 10.49
C PRO A 60 12.13 -13.04 10.36
N LYS A 61 11.74 -12.11 11.25
CA LYS A 61 10.36 -11.66 11.33
C LYS A 61 10.05 -11.21 9.91
N ALA A 62 9.18 -11.93 9.21
CA ALA A 62 8.94 -11.66 7.80
C ALA A 62 8.65 -10.18 7.68
N LYS A 63 9.41 -9.49 6.83
CA LYS A 63 9.22 -8.06 6.63
C LYS A 63 7.77 -7.84 6.17
N THR A 64 7.18 -6.75 6.59
CA THR A 64 5.82 -6.38 6.20
C THR A 64 5.87 -5.03 5.51
N VAL A 65 5.25 -4.94 4.35
CA VAL A 65 5.02 -3.70 3.63
C VAL A 65 3.52 -3.40 3.67
N SER A 66 3.16 -2.18 4.02
CA SER A 66 1.77 -1.74 4.01
C SER A 66 1.40 -1.14 2.65
N LEU A 67 0.32 -1.63 2.07
CA LEU A 67 -0.38 -0.98 0.97
C LEU A 67 -1.43 -0.05 1.57
N VAL A 68 -1.17 1.26 1.52
CA VAL A 68 -2.07 2.30 2.02
C VAL A 68 -2.99 2.73 0.89
N VAL A 69 -4.29 2.62 1.11
CA VAL A 69 -5.33 2.95 0.12
C VAL A 69 -6.47 3.72 0.76
N SER A 70 -7.09 4.64 0.02
CA SER A 70 -8.23 5.42 0.53
C SER A 70 -9.60 4.92 0.04
N ARG A 71 -9.64 4.00 -0.91
CA ARG A 71 -10.89 3.42 -1.40
C ARG A 71 -10.68 2.00 -1.91
N PRO A 72 -11.68 1.13 -1.73
CA PRO A 72 -11.68 -0.15 -2.40
C PRO A 72 -11.75 0.11 -3.89
N ASP A 73 -10.83 -0.44 -4.63
CA ASP A 73 -10.82 -0.32 -6.06
C ASP A 73 -11.65 -1.43 -6.69
N SER A 74 -12.66 -1.05 -7.45
CA SER A 74 -13.42 -1.96 -8.30
C SER A 74 -12.79 -2.14 -9.69
N SER A 75 -11.72 -1.41 -9.99
CA SER A 75 -11.03 -1.45 -11.28
C SER A 75 -10.16 -2.71 -11.40
N ILE A 76 -10.33 -3.46 -12.48
CA ILE A 76 -9.49 -4.61 -12.83
C ILE A 76 -8.02 -4.19 -12.94
N PHE A 77 -7.75 -2.97 -13.40
CA PHE A 77 -6.40 -2.42 -13.53
C PHE A 77 -5.66 -2.41 -12.17
N TRP A 78 -6.25 -1.78 -11.16
CA TRP A 78 -5.64 -1.71 -9.83
C TRP A 78 -5.58 -3.08 -9.15
N THR A 79 -6.63 -3.87 -9.29
CA THR A 79 -6.67 -5.23 -8.74
C THR A 79 -5.49 -6.07 -9.27
N ASN A 80 -5.19 -5.99 -10.58
CA ASN A 80 -4.06 -6.68 -11.18
C ASN A 80 -2.71 -6.17 -10.66
N ILE A 81 -2.55 -4.86 -10.47
CA ILE A 81 -1.33 -4.28 -9.90
C ILE A 81 -1.13 -4.78 -8.47
N ILE A 82 -2.16 -4.71 -7.62
CA ILE A 82 -2.10 -5.17 -6.23
C ILE A 82 -1.76 -6.67 -6.17
N HIS A 83 -2.42 -7.47 -7.00
CA HIS A 83 -2.16 -8.90 -7.06
C HIS A 83 -0.70 -9.19 -7.46
N ARG A 84 -0.18 -8.50 -8.46
CA ARG A 84 1.21 -8.66 -8.89
C ARG A 84 2.20 -8.23 -7.82
N MET A 85 1.95 -7.10 -7.14
CA MET A 85 2.76 -6.68 -5.99
C MET A 85 2.79 -7.74 -4.88
N ALA A 86 1.62 -8.30 -4.53
CA ALA A 86 1.53 -9.36 -3.52
C ALA A 86 2.34 -10.59 -3.90
N GLN A 87 2.30 -11.01 -5.17
CA GLN A 87 3.11 -12.12 -5.68
C GLN A 87 4.61 -11.86 -5.55
N GLU A 88 5.09 -10.70 -6.02
CA GLU A 88 6.52 -10.36 -5.99
C GLU A 88 7.05 -10.21 -4.55
N LEU A 89 6.28 -9.57 -3.66
CA LEU A 89 6.63 -9.46 -2.25
C LEU A 89 6.70 -10.84 -1.58
N SER A 90 5.74 -11.74 -1.88
CA SER A 90 5.72 -13.09 -1.36
C SER A 90 6.96 -13.90 -1.78
N LEU A 91 7.42 -13.76 -3.03
CA LEU A 91 8.66 -14.40 -3.50
C LEU A 91 9.89 -13.93 -2.73
N SER A 92 9.84 -12.72 -2.18
CA SER A 92 10.88 -12.13 -1.34
C SER A 92 10.69 -12.37 0.16
N ASN A 93 9.73 -13.22 0.55
CA ASN A 93 9.32 -13.47 1.94
C ASN A 93 8.91 -12.18 2.67
N ILE A 94 8.21 -11.28 1.97
CA ILE A 94 7.67 -10.03 2.49
C ILE A 94 6.14 -10.14 2.49
N ASN A 95 5.53 -9.84 3.63
CA ASN A 95 4.07 -9.78 3.76
C ASN A 95 3.54 -8.48 3.20
N LEU A 96 2.44 -8.53 2.44
CA LEU A 96 1.68 -7.35 2.07
C LEU A 96 0.51 -7.18 3.04
N MET A 97 0.48 -6.06 3.75
CA MET A 97 -0.61 -5.68 4.63
C MET A 97 -1.42 -4.57 3.98
N TYR A 98 -2.73 -4.66 4.08
CA TYR A 98 -3.64 -3.65 3.55
C TYR A 98 -4.02 -2.68 4.66
N THR A 99 -3.74 -1.37 4.49
CA THR A 99 -4.11 -0.33 5.44
C THR A 99 -5.04 0.68 4.77
N TYR A 100 -6.25 0.76 5.27
CA TYR A 100 -7.25 1.72 4.77
C TYR A 100 -7.10 3.08 5.45
N VAL A 101 -7.17 4.14 4.65
CA VAL A 101 -7.30 5.54 5.11
C VAL A 101 -8.53 6.17 4.45
N PRO A 102 -9.15 7.21 5.04
CA PRO A 102 -10.33 7.84 4.44
C PRO A 102 -10.01 8.51 3.10
N THR A 103 -11.04 8.79 2.30
CA THR A 103 -10.88 9.49 1.01
C THR A 103 -10.59 10.98 1.16
N SER A 104 -10.95 11.55 2.31
CA SER A 104 -10.62 12.91 2.74
C SER A 104 -10.59 12.94 4.26
N CYS A 105 -9.83 13.86 4.84
CA CYS A 105 -9.73 13.96 6.28
C CYS A 105 -9.69 15.41 6.76
N THR A 106 -9.98 15.60 8.04
CA THR A 106 -9.83 16.88 8.75
C THR A 106 -8.41 17.06 9.22
N SER A 107 -8.05 18.28 9.64
CA SER A 107 -6.74 18.59 10.23
C SER A 107 -6.45 17.83 11.55
N GLU A 108 -7.45 17.24 12.17
CA GLU A 108 -7.33 16.47 13.42
C GLU A 108 -7.13 14.97 13.15
N TYR A 109 -7.13 14.55 11.89
CA TYR A 109 -6.97 13.14 11.54
C TYR A 109 -5.55 12.66 11.84
N GLU A 110 -5.46 11.49 12.46
CA GLU A 110 -4.21 10.79 12.69
C GLU A 110 -4.14 9.51 11.86
N LEU A 111 -2.97 9.25 11.30
CA LEU A 111 -2.71 7.99 10.60
C LEU A 111 -2.81 6.79 11.56
N PRO A 112 -3.23 5.62 11.08
CA PRO A 112 -3.23 4.40 11.87
C PRO A 112 -1.87 4.11 12.52
N ASP A 113 -1.88 3.68 13.78
CA ASP A 113 -0.65 3.44 14.56
C ASP A 113 0.28 2.42 13.91
N VAL A 114 -0.28 1.45 13.18
CA VAL A 114 0.47 0.45 12.41
C VAL A 114 1.44 1.05 11.38
N LEU A 115 1.23 2.29 10.95
CA LEU A 115 2.13 3.04 10.06
C LEU A 115 3.18 3.85 10.81
N LYS A 116 3.01 4.01 12.15
CA LYS A 116 3.88 4.83 13.02
C LYS A 116 4.81 3.98 13.87
N ASP A 117 4.50 2.70 14.04
CA ASP A 117 5.29 1.75 14.83
C ASP A 117 6.18 0.86 13.91
N ASP A 118 6.96 -0.02 14.50
CA ASP A 118 7.86 -0.93 13.79
C ASP A 118 7.14 -2.12 13.12
N THR A 119 5.81 -2.09 13.03
CA THR A 119 5.02 -3.20 12.46
C THR A 119 5.29 -3.36 10.97
N VAL A 120 5.44 -2.25 10.24
CA VAL A 120 5.75 -2.24 8.82
C VAL A 120 7.13 -1.62 8.55
N GLN A 121 7.82 -2.14 7.54
CA GLN A 121 9.16 -1.70 7.14
C GLN A 121 9.16 -0.90 5.85
N GLY A 122 7.99 -0.66 5.27
CA GLY A 122 7.81 0.15 4.07
C GLY A 122 6.34 0.36 3.75
N ILE A 123 6.07 1.38 2.96
CA ILE A 123 4.72 1.80 2.56
C ILE A 123 4.64 1.92 1.05
N ILE A 124 3.57 1.39 0.47
CA ILE A 124 3.15 1.66 -0.91
C ILE A 124 1.83 2.42 -0.83
N VAL A 125 1.80 3.63 -1.39
CA VAL A 125 0.62 4.51 -1.39
C VAL A 125 -0.08 4.39 -2.72
N LEU A 126 -1.34 4.00 -2.72
CA LEU A 126 -2.14 3.75 -3.90
C LEU A 126 -3.54 4.34 -3.75
N ASN A 127 -4.04 5.05 -4.76
CA ASN A 127 -5.39 5.64 -4.73
C ASN A 127 -5.65 6.54 -3.51
N VAL A 128 -4.65 7.30 -3.08
CA VAL A 128 -4.78 8.34 -2.06
C VAL A 128 -4.60 9.70 -2.74
N TYR A 129 -5.66 10.46 -2.84
CA TYR A 129 -5.72 11.73 -3.57
C TYR A 129 -6.24 12.89 -2.69
N ASP A 130 -6.02 12.79 -1.40
CA ASP A 130 -6.21 13.88 -0.45
C ASP A 130 -4.84 14.46 -0.08
N LYS A 131 -4.66 15.76 -0.31
CA LYS A 131 -3.38 16.46 -0.06
C LYS A 131 -2.92 16.32 1.38
N HIS A 132 -3.86 16.42 2.34
CA HIS A 132 -3.50 16.35 3.76
C HIS A 132 -3.02 14.95 4.15
N LEU A 133 -3.74 13.90 3.71
CA LEU A 133 -3.31 12.51 3.91
C LEU A 133 -1.94 12.23 3.31
N LEU A 134 -1.72 12.67 2.07
CA LEU A 134 -0.42 12.51 1.41
C LEU A 134 0.70 13.24 2.17
N THR A 135 0.41 14.42 2.72
CA THR A 135 1.37 15.17 3.55
C THR A 135 1.71 14.40 4.83
N LEU A 136 0.70 13.89 5.56
CA LEU A 136 0.92 13.08 6.76
C LEU A 136 1.74 11.81 6.46
N ILE A 137 1.43 11.12 5.37
CA ILE A 137 2.20 9.93 4.95
C ILE A 137 3.64 10.32 4.56
N ASN A 138 3.80 11.46 3.91
CA ASN A 138 5.12 11.95 3.48
C ASN A 138 6.04 12.28 4.69
N GLU A 139 5.49 12.70 5.81
CA GLU A 139 6.21 13.02 7.05
C GLU A 139 6.71 11.78 7.81
N LEU A 140 6.17 10.59 7.53
CA LEU A 140 6.66 9.36 8.18
C LEU A 140 8.12 9.08 7.81
N GLU A 141 8.94 8.66 8.77
CA GLU A 141 10.36 8.29 8.55
C GLU A 141 10.54 6.84 8.05
N ILE A 142 9.62 6.32 7.26
CA ILE A 142 9.64 4.96 6.74
C ILE A 142 9.83 4.99 5.21
N PRO A 143 10.58 4.06 4.62
CA PRO A 143 10.68 3.93 3.16
C PRO A 143 9.29 3.84 2.52
N LYS A 144 9.04 4.65 1.50
CA LYS A 144 7.74 4.71 0.85
C LYS A 144 7.82 4.90 -0.65
N VAL A 145 6.81 4.41 -1.34
CA VAL A 145 6.60 4.59 -2.79
C VAL A 145 5.19 5.09 -3.00
N PHE A 146 5.05 6.20 -3.70
CA PHE A 146 3.78 6.77 -4.12
C PHE A 146 3.48 6.32 -5.56
N LEU A 147 2.30 5.74 -5.79
CA LEU A 147 1.75 5.51 -7.12
C LEU A 147 0.77 6.64 -7.42
N ASP A 148 1.24 7.61 -8.18
CA ASP A 148 0.59 8.90 -8.43
C ASP A 148 0.56 9.82 -7.18
N THR A 149 0.13 11.05 -7.37
CA THR A 149 -0.01 12.09 -6.35
C THR A 149 -1.08 13.10 -6.77
N VAL A 150 -1.22 14.18 -6.03
CA VAL A 150 -2.11 15.30 -6.39
C VAL A 150 -1.31 16.50 -6.93
N PRO A 151 -1.88 17.30 -7.84
CA PRO A 151 -1.15 18.44 -8.45
C PRO A 151 -0.73 19.52 -7.45
N GLU A 152 -1.36 19.60 -6.28
CA GLU A 152 -1.05 20.59 -5.25
C GLU A 152 0.20 20.24 -4.41
N ILE A 153 0.79 19.05 -4.60
CA ILE A 153 2.04 18.65 -3.94
C ILE A 153 3.20 18.89 -4.89
N GLU A 154 4.16 19.71 -4.47
CA GLU A 154 5.42 19.84 -5.20
C GLU A 154 6.19 18.52 -5.17
N LEU A 155 6.44 17.91 -6.32
CA LEU A 155 7.07 16.59 -6.42
C LEU A 155 8.42 16.51 -5.68
N LYS A 156 9.17 17.60 -5.67
CA LYS A 156 10.48 17.69 -4.96
C LYS A 156 10.39 17.63 -3.43
N THR A 157 9.18 17.79 -2.86
CA THR A 157 8.96 17.71 -1.40
C THR A 157 8.62 16.30 -0.93
N LEU A 158 8.41 15.38 -1.84
CA LEU A 158 8.17 13.98 -1.50
C LEU A 158 9.45 13.34 -0.94
N THR A 159 9.32 12.64 0.18
CA THR A 159 10.42 11.94 0.87
C THR A 159 10.54 10.48 0.48
N GLY A 160 9.71 10.01 -0.46
CA GLY A 160 9.71 8.66 -1.02
C GLY A 160 9.85 8.68 -2.54
N ASP A 161 9.93 7.49 -3.13
CA ASP A 161 9.92 7.34 -4.58
C ASP A 161 8.51 7.61 -5.13
N LEU A 162 8.44 8.23 -6.31
CA LEU A 162 7.19 8.50 -7.02
C LEU A 162 7.17 7.75 -8.35
N LEU A 163 6.14 6.95 -8.55
CA LEU A 163 5.82 6.32 -9.83
C LEU A 163 4.63 7.06 -10.43
N LEU A 164 4.84 7.71 -11.57
CA LEU A 164 3.79 8.31 -12.38
C LEU A 164 3.58 7.49 -13.65
N ILE A 165 2.33 7.33 -14.04
CA ILE A 165 2.00 6.85 -15.38
C ILE A 165 2.20 8.04 -16.32
N GLU A 166 3.02 7.85 -17.35
CA GLU A 166 3.21 8.89 -18.34
C GLU A 166 1.86 9.20 -19.01
N GLY A 167 1.38 10.41 -18.84
CA GLY A 167 0.07 10.85 -19.36
C GLY A 167 0.19 11.90 -20.45
N LYS A 168 1.10 12.85 -20.27
CA LYS A 168 1.20 14.04 -21.10
C LYS A 168 1.55 13.74 -22.57
N TYR A 169 2.64 13.01 -22.77
CA TYR A 169 3.10 12.68 -24.12
C TYR A 169 2.16 11.69 -24.82
N THR A 170 1.65 10.72 -24.06
CA THR A 170 0.69 9.74 -24.59
C THR A 170 -0.59 10.41 -25.04
N GLU A 171 -1.15 11.32 -24.24
CA GLU A 171 -2.32 12.10 -24.60
C GLU A 171 -2.07 12.97 -25.84
N GLN A 172 -0.94 13.67 -25.86
CA GLN A 172 -0.55 14.45 -27.02
C GLN A 172 -0.50 13.61 -28.31
N GLN A 173 0.06 12.40 -28.25
CA GLN A 173 0.09 11.51 -29.41
C GLN A 173 -1.31 11.08 -29.88
N ILE A 174 -2.21 10.79 -28.92
CA ILE A 174 -3.59 10.41 -29.23
C ILE A 174 -4.29 11.56 -29.96
N VAL A 175 -4.21 12.77 -29.39
CA VAL A 175 -4.86 13.95 -29.96
C VAL A 175 -4.24 14.37 -31.30
N ASP A 176 -2.90 14.30 -31.43
CA ASP A 176 -2.20 14.52 -32.71
C ASP A 176 -2.74 13.56 -33.78
N HIS A 177 -2.90 12.29 -33.44
CA HIS A 177 -3.44 11.29 -34.36
C HIS A 177 -4.90 11.58 -34.78
N LEU A 178 -5.74 12.08 -33.85
CA LEU A 178 -7.10 12.50 -34.18
C LEU A 178 -7.11 13.65 -35.20
N PHE A 179 -6.21 14.64 -35.04
CA PHE A 179 -6.04 15.72 -36.04
C PHE A 179 -5.57 15.19 -37.39
N GLU A 180 -4.65 14.24 -37.43
CA GLU A 180 -4.21 13.58 -38.67
C GLU A 180 -5.37 12.85 -39.37
N LYS A 181 -6.34 12.32 -38.62
CA LYS A 181 -7.56 11.72 -39.13
C LYS A 181 -8.63 12.74 -39.60
N GLY A 182 -8.39 14.01 -39.35
CA GLY A 182 -9.27 15.10 -39.78
C GLY A 182 -10.27 15.56 -38.72
N CYS A 183 -10.19 15.04 -37.51
CA CYS A 183 -10.99 15.52 -36.36
C CYS A 183 -10.60 16.98 -36.05
N LYS A 184 -11.58 17.81 -35.71
CA LYS A 184 -11.37 19.23 -35.38
C LYS A 184 -12.03 19.63 -34.07
N ARG A 185 -13.10 18.96 -33.71
CA ARG A 185 -13.87 19.19 -32.48
C ARG A 185 -13.66 17.99 -31.56
N ILE A 186 -12.60 18.08 -30.74
CA ILE A 186 -12.20 17.01 -29.84
C ILE A 186 -12.60 17.39 -28.42
N SER A 187 -13.31 16.52 -27.73
CA SER A 187 -13.71 16.67 -26.34
C SER A 187 -12.68 16.07 -25.39
N PHE A 188 -12.55 16.64 -24.19
CA PHE A 188 -11.74 16.10 -23.10
C PHE A 188 -12.60 15.87 -21.86
N ILE A 189 -12.45 14.70 -21.22
CA ILE A 189 -13.14 14.36 -19.99
C ILE A 189 -12.10 13.93 -18.95
N GLY A 190 -12.00 14.68 -17.85
CA GLY A 190 -11.12 14.28 -16.73
C GLY A 190 -11.09 15.33 -15.62
N ASP A 191 -11.28 14.93 -14.38
CA ASP A 191 -11.05 15.78 -13.21
C ASP A 191 -9.55 16.11 -13.09
N ILE A 192 -9.18 17.29 -13.59
CA ILE A 192 -7.77 17.72 -13.72
C ILE A 192 -7.11 18.03 -12.38
N ASN A 193 -7.88 18.19 -11.32
CA ASN A 193 -7.37 18.50 -9.99
C ASN A 193 -7.30 17.27 -9.09
N TYR A 194 -7.79 16.12 -9.58
CA TYR A 194 -7.89 14.91 -8.77
C TYR A 194 -6.53 14.20 -8.60
N ALA A 195 -5.82 13.99 -9.69
CA ALA A 195 -4.56 13.26 -9.70
C ALA A 195 -3.55 13.96 -10.63
N GLN A 196 -2.25 13.88 -10.32
CA GLN A 196 -1.20 14.45 -11.17
C GLN A 196 -1.28 13.90 -12.59
N THR A 197 -1.51 12.61 -12.73
CA THR A 197 -1.67 11.97 -14.06
C THR A 197 -2.82 12.58 -14.87
N ASN A 198 -3.92 12.98 -14.23
CA ASN A 198 -5.04 13.64 -14.94
C ASN A 198 -4.65 15.04 -15.42
N THR A 199 -3.96 15.82 -14.59
CA THR A 199 -3.38 17.12 -14.96
C THR A 199 -2.45 16.97 -16.15
N ASP A 200 -1.55 15.98 -16.10
CA ASP A 200 -0.57 15.74 -17.17
C ASP A 200 -1.24 15.41 -18.49
N ARG A 201 -2.29 14.58 -18.49
CA ARG A 201 -3.10 14.29 -19.71
C ARG A 201 -3.72 15.55 -20.27
N TYR A 202 -4.35 16.37 -19.43
CA TYR A 202 -4.94 17.62 -19.89
C TYR A 202 -3.90 18.55 -20.50
N LEU A 203 -2.71 18.64 -19.90
CA LEU A 203 -1.61 19.42 -20.49
C LEU A 203 -1.17 18.87 -21.84
N GLY A 204 -1.14 17.54 -22.03
CA GLY A 204 -0.90 16.92 -23.32
C GLY A 204 -1.94 17.26 -24.38
N PHE A 205 -3.22 17.22 -23.99
CA PHE A 205 -4.33 17.67 -24.83
C PHE A 205 -4.17 19.12 -25.30
N LEU A 206 -3.89 20.04 -24.34
CA LEU A 206 -3.68 21.46 -24.64
C LEU A 206 -2.46 21.71 -25.56
N GLU A 207 -1.36 20.99 -25.35
CA GLU A 207 -0.18 21.10 -26.21
C GLU A 207 -0.45 20.64 -27.64
N SER A 208 -1.24 19.58 -27.82
CA SER A 208 -1.65 19.14 -29.15
C SER A 208 -2.56 20.16 -29.85
N LEU A 209 -3.55 20.71 -29.14
CA LEU A 209 -4.39 21.79 -29.69
C LEU A 209 -3.52 22.96 -30.19
N LYS A 210 -2.58 23.40 -29.35
CA LYS A 210 -1.65 24.49 -29.70
C LYS A 210 -0.77 24.15 -30.92
N LYS A 211 -0.24 22.94 -30.96
CA LYS A 211 0.59 22.44 -32.07
C LYS A 211 -0.14 22.48 -33.41
N HIS A 212 -1.42 22.14 -33.39
CA HIS A 212 -2.26 22.09 -34.60
C HIS A 212 -2.99 23.42 -34.86
N ASN A 213 -2.76 24.47 -34.06
CA ASN A 213 -3.40 25.79 -34.14
C ASN A 213 -4.92 25.75 -33.98
N PHE A 214 -5.43 24.84 -33.14
CA PHE A 214 -6.83 24.79 -32.76
C PHE A 214 -7.05 25.49 -31.41
N PRO A 215 -8.11 26.31 -31.28
CA PRO A 215 -8.45 26.91 -29.98
C PRO A 215 -9.03 25.85 -29.04
N LEU A 216 -8.82 26.05 -27.73
CA LEU A 216 -9.57 25.32 -26.73
C LEU A 216 -11.05 25.74 -26.80
N ILE A 217 -11.94 24.78 -26.89
CA ILE A 217 -13.39 24.97 -26.80
C ILE A 217 -13.82 24.43 -25.42
N GLU A 218 -13.98 25.34 -24.47
CA GLU A 218 -14.27 25.00 -23.06
C GLU A 218 -15.53 24.14 -22.91
N ASP A 219 -16.58 24.43 -23.69
CA ASP A 219 -17.83 23.66 -23.69
C ASP A 219 -17.67 22.19 -24.12
N LEU A 220 -16.56 21.84 -24.75
CA LEU A 220 -16.20 20.46 -25.09
C LEU A 220 -15.33 19.78 -24.02
N CYS A 221 -15.02 20.47 -22.90
CA CYS A 221 -14.15 19.94 -21.87
C CYS A 221 -14.89 19.80 -20.55
N PHE A 222 -14.87 18.62 -19.99
CA PHE A 222 -15.35 18.36 -18.64
C PHE A 222 -14.15 18.14 -17.73
N THR A 223 -13.72 19.19 -17.03
CA THR A 223 -12.50 19.23 -16.22
C THR A 223 -12.76 19.45 -14.73
N ASP A 224 -14.03 19.57 -14.35
CA ASP A 224 -14.46 19.82 -12.99
C ASP A 224 -14.32 18.57 -12.10
N SER A 225 -14.37 18.81 -10.78
CA SER A 225 -14.31 17.73 -9.80
C SER A 225 -15.53 16.82 -9.91
N ILE A 226 -15.27 15.53 -10.02
CA ILE A 226 -16.29 14.49 -10.13
C ILE A 226 -16.41 13.75 -8.80
N GLY A 227 -17.55 13.90 -8.12
CA GLY A 227 -17.82 13.15 -6.90
C GLY A 227 -17.85 11.65 -7.14
N ILE A 228 -17.15 10.88 -6.29
CA ILE A 228 -16.96 9.43 -6.43
C ILE A 228 -18.29 8.67 -6.60
N GLY A 229 -19.34 9.09 -5.89
CA GLY A 229 -20.68 8.45 -5.94
C GLY A 229 -21.51 8.77 -7.18
N HIS A 230 -21.11 9.77 -7.97
CA HIS A 230 -21.90 10.30 -9.10
C HIS A 230 -21.09 10.34 -10.41
N TYR A 231 -19.95 9.64 -10.42
CA TYR A 231 -19.03 9.68 -11.55
C TYR A 231 -19.71 9.33 -12.89
N GLY A 232 -20.46 8.24 -12.92
CA GLY A 232 -21.20 7.82 -14.12
C GLY A 232 -22.22 8.84 -14.57
N ASP A 233 -23.04 9.34 -13.65
CA ASP A 233 -24.12 10.30 -13.97
C ASP A 233 -23.53 11.62 -14.48
N CYS A 234 -22.45 12.12 -13.90
CA CYS A 234 -21.80 13.35 -14.35
C CYS A 234 -21.27 13.19 -15.78
N ILE A 235 -20.60 12.09 -16.08
CA ILE A 235 -20.08 11.82 -17.43
C ILE A 235 -21.22 11.65 -18.43
N PHE A 236 -22.26 10.86 -18.12
CA PHE A 236 -23.39 10.67 -19.01
C PHE A 236 -24.12 11.99 -19.30
N ASN A 237 -24.36 12.82 -18.28
CA ASN A 237 -24.98 14.12 -18.47
C ASN A 237 -24.13 15.05 -19.36
N PHE A 238 -22.81 15.02 -19.19
CA PHE A 238 -21.91 15.78 -20.05
C PHE A 238 -21.97 15.28 -21.48
N LEU A 239 -21.89 13.97 -21.70
CA LEU A 239 -21.96 13.35 -23.04
C LEU A 239 -23.29 13.68 -23.74
N ASP A 240 -24.40 13.64 -23.00
CA ASP A 240 -25.73 13.99 -23.53
C ASP A 240 -25.86 15.50 -23.88
N SER A 241 -25.03 16.35 -23.25
CA SER A 241 -24.97 17.79 -23.52
C SER A 241 -24.08 18.19 -24.69
N LEU A 242 -23.20 17.26 -25.13
CA LEU A 242 -22.27 17.54 -26.22
C LEU A 242 -23.01 17.76 -27.54
N ASP A 243 -22.49 18.72 -28.32
CA ASP A 243 -22.92 18.97 -29.68
C ASP A 243 -22.73 17.70 -30.54
N PRO A 244 -23.74 17.30 -31.35
CA PRO A 244 -23.62 16.18 -32.27
C PRO A 244 -22.45 16.28 -33.27
N ASP A 245 -21.89 17.48 -33.46
CA ASP A 245 -20.76 17.74 -34.35
C ASP A 245 -19.38 17.49 -33.68
N VAL A 246 -19.33 16.90 -32.47
CA VAL A 246 -18.07 16.47 -31.84
C VAL A 246 -17.50 15.28 -32.59
N ASP A 247 -16.25 15.40 -33.03
CA ASP A 247 -15.58 14.37 -33.86
C ASP A 247 -14.98 13.24 -33.03
N ALA A 248 -14.53 13.54 -31.81
CA ALA A 248 -13.86 12.59 -30.91
C ALA A 248 -13.95 13.01 -29.43
N ILE A 249 -13.83 12.01 -28.54
CA ILE A 249 -13.81 12.18 -27.07
C ILE A 249 -12.62 11.42 -26.51
#